data_110f17507ae190c3ec877351e19b7ee7
#
_entry.id   110f17507ae190c3ec877351e19b7ee7
#
_cell.length_a   1.000
_cell.length_b   1.000
_cell.length_c   1.000
_cell.angle_alpha   90.00
_cell.angle_beta   90.00
_cell.angle_gamma   90.00
#
_symmetry.space_group_name_H-M   'P 1'
#
loop_
_entity.id
_entity.type
_entity.pdbx_description
1 polymer ?
#
loop_
_entity_poly.entity_id
_entity_poly.type
_entity_poly.pdbx_seq_one_letter_code
_entity_poly.pdbx_strand_id
1 'polypeptide(L)'
;MAVKKKEETAVKDSSKKEALMDLLSTLQEDAKKTYGISNVGFLGKMKDKQVTFLPTGSLVLDTLLGGGVAKGRIIEFFGPESSGKTSMAVLALGKEQQRGGSVAFLDIEHAASPSFMEVLGVNIDELLFLQPSSAKDTFQSLLKIVRSGTISMVVVDSVSAMTEGVADEDLIKDSVGKLARNMSKNMPVLAEACSNNDCTVIFINQTREKIGVMFGDPTTTSGGNALKFYATQRVRVNKKSPIKDSEGSIIGTEVGLKIEKNKAAMPGGIGSTLLSYSSGIDTVGEVYLLGVQFGVIGKNGNTFFAKVNLTKEQQAKIKNCQYDESTHQLKLAVGEGRTRTKLAEDSEVFNVVSQEVMRILEEKQEEFKAKDKSVVQLKEDK
;
A
#
# COMPACT_ATOMS: atom_id res chain seq x y z
N MET A 1 21.03 51.76 17.81
CA MET A 1 21.73 50.47 17.60
C MET A 1 20.84 49.36 17.10
N ALA A 2 19.59 49.17 17.56
CA ALA A 2 18.70 48.12 17.13
C ALA A 2 18.24 48.17 15.64
N VAL A 3 18.05 49.39 15.08
CA VAL A 3 17.60 49.56 13.68
C VAL A 3 18.71 49.19 12.70
N LYS A 4 19.99 49.59 12.94
CA LYS A 4 21.12 49.20 12.09
C LYS A 4 21.36 47.68 12.07
N LYS A 5 21.13 46.99 13.20
CA LYS A 5 21.31 45.55 13.28
C LYS A 5 20.22 44.79 12.49
N LYS A 6 18.97 45.33 12.40
CA LYS A 6 17.89 44.78 11.58
C LYS A 6 18.15 44.99 10.07
N GLU A 7 18.70 46.14 9.66
CA GLU A 7 19.01 46.38 8.26
C GLU A 7 20.23 45.55 7.79
N GLU A 8 21.27 45.37 8.60
CA GLU A 8 22.38 44.48 8.27
C GLU A 8 21.96 42.99 8.20
N THR A 9 21.01 42.55 9.03
CA THR A 9 20.47 41.19 8.97
C THR A 9 19.60 40.98 7.72
N ALA A 10 18.79 41.97 7.35
CA ALA A 10 17.95 41.92 6.15
C ALA A 10 18.78 41.92 4.85
N VAL A 11 19.87 42.71 4.78
CA VAL A 11 20.79 42.76 3.63
C VAL A 11 21.56 41.44 3.51
N LYS A 12 22.02 40.85 4.62
CA LYS A 12 22.65 39.51 4.62
C LYS A 12 21.70 38.39 4.19
N ASP A 13 20.44 38.50 4.53
CA ASP A 13 19.39 37.49 4.16
C ASP A 13 19.05 37.59 2.67
N SER A 14 19.00 38.82 2.08
CA SER A 14 18.76 39.00 0.65
C SER A 14 19.95 38.47 -0.19
N SER A 15 21.19 38.74 0.21
CA SER A 15 22.34 38.24 -0.50
C SER A 15 22.51 36.72 -0.44
N LYS A 16 22.12 36.09 0.67
CA LYS A 16 22.07 34.62 0.79
C LYS A 16 20.97 33.99 -0.08
N LYS A 17 19.79 34.64 -0.19
CA LYS A 17 18.73 34.19 -1.07
C LYS A 17 19.11 34.25 -2.55
N GLU A 18 19.77 35.33 -2.97
CA GLU A 18 20.27 35.46 -4.33
C GLU A 18 21.34 34.40 -4.64
N ALA A 19 22.35 34.23 -3.79
CA ALA A 19 23.35 33.17 -3.94
C ALA A 19 22.75 31.75 -3.98
N LEU A 20 21.67 31.49 -3.21
CA LEU A 20 20.99 30.22 -3.24
C LEU A 20 20.19 30.00 -4.55
N MET A 21 19.61 31.06 -5.12
CA MET A 21 18.91 30.99 -6.41
C MET A 21 19.92 30.78 -7.57
N ASP A 22 21.08 31.41 -7.54
CA ASP A 22 22.16 31.22 -8.53
C ASP A 22 22.72 29.78 -8.45
N LEU A 23 22.93 29.25 -7.24
CA LEU A 23 23.32 27.86 -7.05
C LEU A 23 22.22 26.90 -7.59
N LEU A 24 20.95 27.20 -7.32
CA LEU A 24 19.84 26.40 -7.81
C LEU A 24 19.81 26.35 -9.34
N SER A 25 19.94 27.50 -10.01
CA SER A 25 19.97 27.58 -11.47
C SER A 25 21.16 26.80 -12.06
N THR A 26 22.33 26.91 -11.49
CA THR A 26 23.51 26.15 -11.91
C THR A 26 23.30 24.65 -11.78
N LEU A 27 22.80 24.19 -10.62
CA LEU A 27 22.51 22.78 -10.39
C LEU A 27 21.41 22.23 -11.32
N GLN A 28 20.41 23.05 -11.66
CA GLN A 28 19.35 22.66 -12.62
C GLN A 28 19.90 22.52 -14.04
N GLU A 29 20.79 23.42 -14.47
CA GLU A 29 21.45 23.32 -15.77
C GLU A 29 22.33 22.08 -15.87
N ASP A 30 23.16 21.84 -14.85
CA ASP A 30 24.03 20.68 -14.79
C ASP A 30 23.23 19.35 -14.78
N ALA A 31 22.17 19.28 -14.00
CA ALA A 31 21.29 18.11 -13.96
C ALA A 31 20.60 17.89 -15.32
N LYS A 32 20.16 18.96 -16.00
CA LYS A 32 19.56 18.89 -17.32
C LYS A 32 20.54 18.42 -18.40
N LYS A 33 21.80 18.92 -18.34
CA LYS A 33 22.87 18.50 -19.26
C LYS A 33 23.30 17.05 -19.06
N THR A 34 23.41 16.61 -17.81
CA THR A 34 23.97 15.29 -17.46
C THR A 34 22.91 14.18 -17.53
N TYR A 35 21.67 14.44 -17.10
CA TYR A 35 20.62 13.43 -16.91
C TYR A 35 19.35 13.69 -17.72
N GLY A 36 19.26 14.79 -18.47
CA GLY A 36 18.07 15.15 -19.26
C GLY A 36 16.84 15.56 -18.43
N ILE A 37 16.91 15.46 -17.10
CA ILE A 37 15.79 15.71 -16.16
C ILE A 37 16.29 16.60 -15.03
N SER A 38 15.53 17.65 -14.68
CA SER A 38 15.86 18.50 -13.54
C SER A 38 15.12 18.03 -12.28
N ASN A 39 15.80 17.23 -11.46
CA ASN A 39 15.31 16.82 -10.14
C ASN A 39 15.80 17.75 -9.02
N VAL A 40 16.19 18.97 -9.36
CA VAL A 40 16.74 19.97 -8.45
C VAL A 40 15.74 21.11 -8.25
N GLY A 41 15.37 21.38 -7.01
CA GLY A 41 14.43 22.46 -6.68
C GLY A 41 14.15 22.56 -5.18
N PHE A 42 13.42 23.58 -4.79
CA PHE A 42 12.90 23.66 -3.41
C PHE A 42 11.75 22.68 -3.23
N LEU A 43 11.85 21.80 -2.25
CA LEU A 43 10.90 20.71 -2.02
C LEU A 43 9.44 21.19 -1.98
N GLY A 44 9.15 22.31 -1.32
CA GLY A 44 7.80 22.88 -1.27
C GLY A 44 7.24 23.38 -2.60
N LYS A 45 8.10 23.59 -3.63
CA LYS A 45 7.71 23.97 -4.99
C LYS A 45 7.66 22.77 -5.96
N MET A 46 8.17 21.61 -5.54
CA MET A 46 8.19 20.39 -6.33
C MET A 46 6.89 19.61 -6.07
N LYS A 47 5.79 20.00 -6.71
CA LYS A 47 4.47 19.36 -6.55
C LYS A 47 4.48 17.86 -6.83
N ASP A 48 5.34 17.41 -7.75
CA ASP A 48 5.47 16.00 -8.17
C ASP A 48 6.19 15.11 -7.14
N LYS A 49 6.68 15.67 -6.03
CA LYS A 49 7.35 14.90 -4.96
C LYS A 49 6.44 14.56 -3.78
N GLN A 50 5.18 14.97 -3.80
CA GLN A 50 4.20 14.48 -2.83
C GLN A 50 3.92 13.01 -3.09
N VAL A 51 3.98 12.20 -2.03
CA VAL A 51 3.66 10.77 -2.15
C VAL A 51 2.17 10.62 -2.43
N THR A 52 1.86 10.01 -3.56
CA THR A 52 0.51 9.58 -3.92
C THR A 52 0.37 8.09 -3.64
N PHE A 53 -0.87 7.63 -3.43
CA PHE A 53 -1.16 6.25 -3.09
C PHE A 53 -2.03 5.60 -4.17
N LEU A 54 -1.79 4.32 -4.39
CA LEU A 54 -2.61 3.44 -5.22
C LEU A 54 -3.41 2.53 -4.30
N PRO A 55 -4.76 2.57 -4.34
CA PRO A 55 -5.60 1.68 -3.55
C PRO A 55 -5.30 0.21 -3.85
N THR A 56 -5.28 -0.61 -2.80
CA THR A 56 -4.98 -2.05 -2.91
C THR A 56 -6.21 -2.90 -3.21
N GLY A 57 -7.42 -2.33 -3.10
CA GLY A 57 -8.66 -3.08 -3.17
C GLY A 57 -9.14 -3.63 -1.82
N SER A 58 -8.31 -3.58 -0.77
CA SER A 58 -8.70 -3.80 0.62
C SER A 58 -8.74 -2.48 1.37
N LEU A 59 -9.91 -2.07 1.84
CA LEU A 59 -10.08 -0.83 2.61
C LEU A 59 -9.31 -0.87 3.93
N VAL A 60 -9.21 -2.05 4.54
CA VAL A 60 -8.42 -2.23 5.76
C VAL A 60 -6.94 -1.99 5.47
N LEU A 61 -6.38 -2.60 4.41
CA LEU A 61 -4.97 -2.41 4.06
C LEU A 61 -4.70 -0.96 3.66
N ASP A 62 -5.58 -0.35 2.88
CA ASP A 62 -5.47 1.05 2.47
C ASP A 62 -5.47 1.99 3.68
N THR A 63 -6.36 1.74 4.65
CA THR A 63 -6.39 2.47 5.92
C THR A 63 -5.07 2.37 6.67
N LEU A 64 -4.55 1.15 6.81
CA LEU A 64 -3.29 0.90 7.53
C LEU A 64 -2.07 1.52 6.84
N LEU A 65 -2.09 1.61 5.52
CA LEU A 65 -1.02 2.19 4.70
C LEU A 65 -1.12 3.72 4.55
N GLY A 66 -2.24 4.33 4.93
CA GLY A 66 -2.48 5.76 4.80
C GLY A 66 -3.00 6.16 3.41
N GLY A 67 -3.70 5.25 2.72
CA GLY A 67 -4.32 5.47 1.40
C GLY A 67 -4.01 4.40 0.36
N GLY A 68 -3.19 3.41 0.71
CA GLY A 68 -2.77 2.34 -0.19
C GLY A 68 -1.26 2.21 -0.35
N VAL A 69 -0.82 1.55 -1.40
CA VAL A 69 0.61 1.43 -1.71
C VAL A 69 1.15 2.71 -2.33
N ALA A 70 2.34 3.12 -1.90
CA ALA A 70 2.97 4.35 -2.36
C ALA A 70 3.36 4.24 -3.85
N LYS A 71 2.81 5.14 -4.69
CA LYS A 71 3.08 5.19 -6.12
C LYS A 71 4.55 5.47 -6.41
N GLY A 72 5.11 4.79 -7.40
CA GLY A 72 6.50 4.97 -7.80
C GLY A 72 7.50 4.51 -6.73
N ARG A 73 7.13 3.54 -5.90
CA ARG A 73 7.97 3.05 -4.80
C ARG A 73 8.06 1.53 -4.77
N ILE A 74 9.03 1.03 -4.01
CA ILE A 74 9.20 -0.39 -3.72
C ILE A 74 8.45 -0.72 -2.44
N ILE A 75 7.64 -1.76 -2.49
CA ILE A 75 6.81 -2.29 -1.41
C ILE A 75 7.24 -3.74 -1.16
N GLU A 76 7.20 -4.20 0.08
CA GLU A 76 7.42 -5.61 0.42
C GLU A 76 6.21 -6.16 1.20
N PHE A 77 5.59 -7.21 0.66
CA PHE A 77 4.62 -8.05 1.38
C PHE A 77 5.34 -9.33 1.81
N PHE A 78 5.43 -9.57 3.10
CA PHE A 78 6.18 -10.70 3.63
C PHE A 78 5.46 -11.42 4.76
N GLY A 79 5.76 -12.70 4.93
CA GLY A 79 5.12 -13.54 5.94
C GLY A 79 5.32 -15.02 5.68
N PRO A 80 4.75 -15.90 6.52
CA PRO A 80 4.77 -17.34 6.33
C PRO A 80 4.16 -17.76 5.00
N GLU A 81 4.45 -18.99 4.58
CA GLU A 81 3.80 -19.60 3.43
C GLU A 81 2.27 -19.65 3.60
N SER A 82 1.54 -19.56 2.51
CA SER A 82 0.05 -19.62 2.49
C SER A 82 -0.63 -18.60 3.40
N SER A 83 0.01 -17.47 3.68
CA SER A 83 -0.55 -16.39 4.53
C SER A 83 -1.41 -15.36 3.78
N GLY A 84 -1.53 -15.48 2.44
CA GLY A 84 -2.31 -14.55 1.61
C GLY A 84 -1.51 -13.40 1.00
N LYS A 85 -0.16 -13.43 1.04
CA LYS A 85 0.70 -12.39 0.45
C LYS A 85 0.43 -12.15 -1.03
N THR A 86 0.46 -13.25 -1.81
CA THR A 86 0.17 -13.22 -3.26
C THR A 86 -1.24 -12.68 -3.51
N SER A 87 -2.23 -13.14 -2.75
CA SER A 87 -3.61 -12.67 -2.89
C SER A 87 -3.74 -11.17 -2.68
N MET A 88 -3.10 -10.62 -1.64
CA MET A 88 -3.12 -9.18 -1.36
C MET A 88 -2.38 -8.37 -2.44
N ALA A 89 -1.31 -8.89 -3.01
CA ALA A 89 -0.57 -8.24 -4.10
C ALA A 89 -1.35 -8.29 -5.42
N VAL A 90 -1.96 -9.43 -5.75
CA VAL A 90 -2.79 -9.61 -6.95
C VAL A 90 -4.05 -8.74 -6.87
N LEU A 91 -4.67 -8.62 -5.70
CA LEU A 91 -5.79 -7.70 -5.48
C LEU A 91 -5.41 -6.25 -5.84
N ALA A 92 -4.21 -5.82 -5.45
CA ALA A 92 -3.72 -4.49 -5.80
C ALA A 92 -3.50 -4.33 -7.31
N LEU A 93 -3.04 -5.36 -8.03
CA LEU A 93 -2.97 -5.34 -9.51
C LEU A 93 -4.35 -5.17 -10.14
N GLY A 94 -5.33 -5.99 -9.73
CA GLY A 94 -6.69 -5.90 -10.25
C GLY A 94 -7.31 -4.53 -9.99
N LYS A 95 -7.06 -3.97 -8.80
CA LYS A 95 -7.53 -2.62 -8.47
C LYS A 95 -6.88 -1.54 -9.33
N GLU A 96 -5.60 -1.67 -9.64
CA GLU A 96 -4.89 -0.72 -10.50
C GLU A 96 -5.36 -0.84 -11.96
N GLN A 97 -5.63 -2.04 -12.49
CA GLN A 97 -6.25 -2.21 -13.82
C GLN A 97 -7.63 -1.55 -13.90
N GLN A 98 -8.49 -1.71 -12.86
CA GLN A 98 -9.79 -1.04 -12.80
C GLN A 98 -9.70 0.49 -12.83
N ARG A 99 -8.55 1.05 -12.45
CA ARG A 99 -8.24 2.48 -12.52
C ARG A 99 -7.66 2.91 -13.88
N GLY A 100 -7.49 1.97 -14.81
CA GLY A 100 -6.92 2.20 -16.12
C GLY A 100 -5.39 2.08 -16.18
N GLY A 101 -4.75 1.56 -15.12
CA GLY A 101 -3.31 1.29 -15.10
C GLY A 101 -2.97 -0.02 -15.80
N SER A 102 -1.85 -0.04 -16.54
CA SER A 102 -1.29 -1.30 -17.05
C SER A 102 -0.41 -1.94 -16.00
N VAL A 103 -0.52 -3.27 -15.84
CA VAL A 103 0.14 -4.00 -14.76
C VAL A 103 0.92 -5.21 -15.26
N ALA A 104 1.91 -5.67 -14.46
CA ALA A 104 2.71 -6.83 -14.77
C ALA A 104 2.83 -7.77 -13.56
N PHE A 105 2.97 -9.07 -13.83
CA PHE A 105 3.24 -10.11 -12.83
C PHE A 105 4.44 -10.97 -13.26
N LEU A 106 5.44 -11.04 -12.40
CA LEU A 106 6.62 -11.90 -12.57
C LEU A 106 6.47 -13.10 -11.63
N ASP A 107 6.14 -14.25 -12.21
CA ASP A 107 5.93 -15.52 -11.51
C ASP A 107 7.22 -16.36 -11.49
N ILE A 108 7.99 -16.24 -10.43
CA ILE A 108 9.25 -16.98 -10.26
C ILE A 108 9.00 -18.32 -9.54
N GLU A 109 7.89 -18.41 -8.78
CA GLU A 109 7.49 -19.65 -8.10
C GLU A 109 6.79 -20.64 -9.05
N HIS A 110 6.37 -20.18 -10.24
CA HIS A 110 5.57 -20.96 -11.18
C HIS A 110 4.26 -21.48 -10.56
N ALA A 111 3.64 -20.67 -9.71
CA ALA A 111 2.47 -21.03 -8.91
C ALA A 111 1.22 -20.15 -9.20
N ALA A 112 1.28 -19.28 -10.21
CA ALA A 112 0.16 -18.41 -10.57
C ALA A 112 -1.06 -19.21 -11.04
N SER A 113 -2.22 -18.89 -10.49
CA SER A 113 -3.51 -19.46 -10.91
C SER A 113 -4.34 -18.36 -11.61
N PRO A 114 -4.51 -18.45 -12.94
CA PRO A 114 -5.30 -17.47 -13.69
C PRO A 114 -6.71 -17.29 -13.13
N SER A 115 -7.42 -18.38 -12.88
CA SER A 115 -8.79 -18.36 -12.35
C SER A 115 -8.89 -17.67 -10.97
N PHE A 116 -7.88 -17.85 -10.12
CA PHE A 116 -7.87 -17.15 -8.83
C PHE A 116 -7.49 -15.67 -8.97
N MET A 117 -6.65 -15.31 -9.95
CA MET A 117 -6.39 -13.90 -10.26
C MET A 117 -7.65 -13.18 -10.73
N GLU A 118 -8.49 -13.83 -11.56
CA GLU A 118 -9.78 -13.28 -11.98
C GLU A 118 -10.74 -13.07 -10.79
N VAL A 119 -10.79 -14.01 -9.85
CA VAL A 119 -11.57 -13.85 -8.59
C VAL A 119 -11.11 -12.62 -7.79
N LEU A 120 -9.82 -12.29 -7.85
CA LEU A 120 -9.25 -11.11 -7.22
C LEU A 120 -9.36 -9.82 -8.07
N GLY A 121 -10.07 -9.89 -9.20
CA GLY A 121 -10.41 -8.75 -10.05
C GLY A 121 -9.37 -8.37 -11.10
N VAL A 122 -8.42 -9.27 -11.39
CA VAL A 122 -7.44 -9.06 -12.47
C VAL A 122 -8.05 -9.44 -13.81
N ASN A 123 -7.95 -8.57 -14.80
CA ASN A 123 -8.16 -8.91 -16.20
C ASN A 123 -6.89 -9.59 -16.74
N ILE A 124 -6.95 -10.92 -16.85
CA ILE A 124 -5.78 -11.73 -17.25
C ILE A 124 -5.39 -11.52 -18.71
N ASP A 125 -6.32 -11.13 -19.60
CA ASP A 125 -6.05 -10.84 -21.01
C ASP A 125 -5.22 -9.57 -21.22
N GLU A 126 -5.20 -8.68 -20.22
CA GLU A 126 -4.42 -7.44 -20.23
C GLU A 126 -3.25 -7.46 -19.22
N LEU A 127 -3.00 -8.61 -18.57
CA LEU A 127 -1.90 -8.77 -17.63
C LEU A 127 -0.60 -9.12 -18.37
N LEU A 128 0.42 -8.26 -18.28
CA LEU A 128 1.76 -8.62 -18.73
C LEU A 128 2.35 -9.67 -17.78
N PHE A 129 2.48 -10.91 -18.26
CA PHE A 129 2.93 -12.05 -17.47
C PHE A 129 4.29 -12.56 -17.91
N LEU A 130 5.21 -12.78 -16.96
CA LEU A 130 6.56 -13.29 -17.21
C LEU A 130 6.95 -14.35 -16.17
N GLN A 131 7.71 -15.34 -16.63
CA GLN A 131 8.32 -16.38 -15.78
C GLN A 131 9.84 -16.38 -15.97
N PRO A 132 10.58 -15.45 -15.33
CA PRO A 132 12.02 -15.39 -15.47
C PRO A 132 12.69 -16.57 -14.76
N SER A 133 13.79 -17.09 -15.36
CA SER A 133 14.48 -18.31 -14.92
C SER A 133 15.55 -18.08 -13.85
N SER A 134 15.98 -16.85 -13.61
CA SER A 134 17.04 -16.51 -12.67
C SER A 134 16.87 -15.14 -12.03
N ALA A 135 17.55 -14.89 -10.91
CA ALA A 135 17.57 -13.56 -10.28
C ALA A 135 18.08 -12.47 -11.23
N LYS A 136 19.10 -12.77 -12.06
CA LYS A 136 19.62 -11.83 -13.05
C LYS A 136 18.57 -11.50 -14.10
N ASP A 137 17.89 -12.50 -14.64
CA ASP A 137 16.85 -12.35 -15.64
C ASP A 137 15.64 -11.58 -15.07
N THR A 138 15.26 -11.89 -13.84
CA THR A 138 14.22 -11.15 -13.11
C THR A 138 14.52 -9.66 -13.05
N PHE A 139 15.73 -9.26 -12.60
CA PHE A 139 16.10 -7.85 -12.50
C PHE A 139 16.24 -7.17 -13.85
N GLN A 140 16.75 -7.87 -14.87
CA GLN A 140 16.83 -7.31 -16.23
C GLN A 140 15.45 -7.04 -16.82
N SER A 141 14.54 -8.00 -16.70
CA SER A 141 13.14 -7.86 -17.17
C SER A 141 12.41 -6.79 -16.38
N LEU A 142 12.52 -6.81 -15.05
CA LEU A 142 11.89 -5.83 -14.18
C LEU A 142 12.35 -4.40 -14.50
N LEU A 143 13.65 -4.17 -14.68
CA LEU A 143 14.18 -2.85 -15.06
C LEU A 143 13.70 -2.38 -16.43
N LYS A 144 13.58 -3.29 -17.42
CA LYS A 144 13.01 -2.96 -18.72
C LYS A 144 11.54 -2.55 -18.60
N ILE A 145 10.76 -3.30 -17.85
CA ILE A 145 9.32 -3.02 -17.60
C ILE A 145 9.17 -1.66 -16.92
N VAL A 146 9.86 -1.42 -15.82
CA VAL A 146 9.77 -0.17 -15.07
C VAL A 146 10.20 1.02 -15.91
N ARG A 147 11.31 0.91 -16.67
CA ARG A 147 11.83 1.99 -17.52
C ARG A 147 11.01 2.25 -18.77
N SER A 148 10.09 1.37 -19.15
CA SER A 148 9.19 1.60 -20.27
C SER A 148 8.25 2.79 -20.05
N GLY A 149 7.95 3.11 -18.77
CA GLY A 149 6.99 4.15 -18.41
C GLY A 149 5.54 3.82 -18.72
N THR A 150 5.25 2.59 -19.21
CA THR A 150 3.89 2.16 -19.58
C THR A 150 3.20 1.36 -18.48
N ILE A 151 3.97 0.72 -17.58
CA ILE A 151 3.46 -0.12 -16.50
C ILE A 151 3.43 0.68 -15.19
N SER A 152 2.26 0.76 -14.57
CA SER A 152 2.05 1.49 -13.30
C SER A 152 2.33 0.64 -12.07
N MET A 153 2.15 -0.69 -12.16
CA MET A 153 2.39 -1.60 -11.04
C MET A 153 2.93 -2.95 -11.51
N VAL A 154 3.92 -3.46 -10.77
CA VAL A 154 4.52 -4.79 -11.00
C VAL A 154 4.50 -5.58 -9.70
N VAL A 155 4.09 -6.84 -9.75
CA VAL A 155 4.27 -7.81 -8.66
C VAL A 155 5.37 -8.79 -9.03
N VAL A 156 6.22 -9.12 -8.07
CA VAL A 156 7.32 -10.08 -8.19
C VAL A 156 7.12 -11.17 -7.15
N ASP A 157 6.74 -12.36 -7.57
CA ASP A 157 6.43 -13.53 -6.72
C ASP A 157 7.36 -14.70 -6.98
N SER A 158 8.31 -15.00 -6.13
CA SER A 158 8.74 -14.31 -4.95
C SER A 158 10.27 -14.16 -4.90
N VAL A 159 10.75 -13.25 -4.01
CA VAL A 159 12.20 -13.09 -3.77
C VAL A 159 12.84 -14.39 -3.28
N SER A 160 12.10 -15.20 -2.52
CA SER A 160 12.60 -16.49 -2.01
C SER A 160 12.85 -17.53 -3.12
N ALA A 161 12.15 -17.41 -4.24
CA ALA A 161 12.33 -18.30 -5.41
C ALA A 161 13.41 -17.82 -6.38
N MET A 162 13.93 -16.59 -6.22
CA MET A 162 15.04 -16.09 -7.03
C MET A 162 16.33 -16.85 -6.74
N THR A 163 16.55 -17.93 -7.44
CA THR A 163 17.80 -18.71 -7.39
C THR A 163 18.75 -18.28 -8.51
N GLU A 164 20.04 -18.57 -8.35
CA GLU A 164 21.03 -18.32 -9.41
C GLU A 164 21.25 -19.52 -10.34
N GLY A 165 20.25 -20.40 -10.47
CA GLY A 165 20.31 -21.51 -11.44
C GLY A 165 21.31 -22.63 -11.08
N VAL A 166 21.48 -22.90 -9.77
CA VAL A 166 22.43 -23.90 -9.31
C VAL A 166 21.73 -25.17 -8.86
N ALA A 167 22.08 -26.30 -9.49
CA ALA A 167 21.48 -27.62 -9.25
C ALA A 167 22.12 -28.43 -8.12
N ASP A 168 23.19 -27.95 -7.45
CA ASP A 168 23.94 -28.69 -6.46
C ASP A 168 23.74 -28.18 -5.01
N GLU A 169 23.52 -29.12 -4.07
CA GLU A 169 23.27 -28.84 -2.64
C GLU A 169 24.44 -28.12 -1.95
N ASP A 170 25.68 -28.35 -2.34
CA ASP A 170 26.86 -27.66 -1.79
C ASP A 170 26.94 -26.18 -2.18
N LEU A 171 26.18 -25.76 -3.19
CA LEU A 171 26.12 -24.39 -3.69
C LEU A 171 24.97 -23.56 -3.06
N ILE A 172 24.11 -24.17 -2.22
CA ILE A 172 22.96 -23.48 -1.60
C ILE A 172 23.42 -22.35 -0.67
N LYS A 173 24.50 -22.56 0.10
CA LYS A 173 25.06 -21.51 0.97
C LYS A 173 25.64 -20.34 0.19
N ASP A 174 26.27 -20.63 -0.94
CA ASP A 174 26.79 -19.65 -1.87
C ASP A 174 25.67 -18.88 -2.59
N SER A 175 24.54 -19.55 -2.90
CA SER A 175 23.41 -18.96 -3.61
C SER A 175 22.72 -17.87 -2.77
N VAL A 176 22.57 -18.06 -1.45
CA VAL A 176 21.98 -17.04 -0.53
C VAL A 176 22.84 -15.78 -0.48
N GLY A 177 24.16 -15.94 -0.43
CA GLY A 177 25.11 -14.82 -0.46
C GLY A 177 25.10 -14.07 -1.82
N LYS A 178 24.95 -14.80 -2.91
CA LYS A 178 24.85 -14.25 -4.27
C LYS A 178 23.54 -13.47 -4.46
N LEU A 179 22.41 -14.02 -4.03
CA LEU A 179 21.13 -13.33 -4.07
C LEU A 179 21.18 -12.00 -3.27
N ALA A 180 21.74 -12.01 -2.06
CA ALA A 180 21.90 -10.81 -1.25
C ALA A 180 22.78 -9.73 -1.94
N ARG A 181 23.86 -10.15 -2.62
CA ARG A 181 24.71 -9.25 -3.42
C ARG A 181 23.97 -8.69 -4.62
N ASN A 182 23.22 -9.53 -5.35
CA ASN A 182 22.38 -9.10 -6.48
C ASN A 182 21.32 -8.11 -6.06
N MET A 183 20.62 -8.37 -4.95
CA MET A 183 19.66 -7.44 -4.35
C MET A 183 20.35 -6.11 -4.01
N SER A 184 21.49 -6.13 -3.31
CA SER A 184 22.21 -4.93 -2.91
C SER A 184 22.67 -4.08 -4.11
N LYS A 185 23.03 -4.71 -5.23
CA LYS A 185 23.44 -4.03 -6.46
C LYS A 185 22.28 -3.43 -7.23
N ASN A 186 21.14 -4.14 -7.31
CA ASN A 186 20.04 -3.77 -8.20
C ASN A 186 18.96 -2.90 -7.51
N MET A 187 18.78 -3.02 -6.19
CA MET A 187 17.74 -2.27 -5.48
C MET A 187 17.88 -0.73 -5.59
N PRO A 188 19.09 -0.12 -5.51
CA PRO A 188 19.24 1.32 -5.73
C PRO A 188 18.77 1.78 -7.11
N VAL A 189 19.19 1.04 -8.15
CA VAL A 189 18.85 1.33 -9.56
C VAL A 189 17.35 1.16 -9.81
N LEU A 190 16.75 0.12 -9.21
CA LEU A 190 15.32 -0.12 -9.30
C LEU A 190 14.51 0.98 -8.58
N ALA A 191 14.94 1.38 -7.39
CA ALA A 191 14.26 2.43 -6.62
C ALA A 191 14.25 3.78 -7.37
N GLU A 192 15.36 4.13 -8.02
CA GLU A 192 15.46 5.30 -8.88
C GLU A 192 14.52 5.16 -10.09
N ALA A 193 14.55 4.02 -10.79
CA ALA A 193 13.70 3.77 -11.95
C ALA A 193 12.20 3.83 -11.58
N CYS A 194 11.79 3.24 -10.46
CA CYS A 194 10.42 3.31 -9.95
C CYS A 194 9.96 4.76 -9.74
N SER A 195 10.81 5.56 -9.08
CA SER A 195 10.50 6.98 -8.80
C SER A 195 10.43 7.85 -10.06
N ASN A 196 11.26 7.55 -11.06
CA ASN A 196 11.33 8.35 -12.30
C ASN A 196 10.21 8.01 -13.30
N ASN A 197 9.65 6.80 -13.20
CA ASN A 197 8.63 6.32 -14.14
C ASN A 197 7.27 6.08 -13.46
N ASP A 198 7.08 6.51 -12.22
CA ASP A 198 5.84 6.35 -11.46
C ASP A 198 5.35 4.89 -11.37
N CYS A 199 6.24 3.91 -11.49
CA CYS A 199 5.94 2.49 -11.46
C CYS A 199 6.15 1.94 -10.04
N THR A 200 5.12 1.34 -9.45
CA THR A 200 5.17 0.70 -8.13
C THR A 200 5.56 -0.77 -8.28
N VAL A 201 6.53 -1.23 -7.48
CA VAL A 201 6.94 -2.63 -7.48
C VAL A 201 6.65 -3.26 -6.12
N ILE A 202 5.82 -4.30 -6.10
CA ILE A 202 5.49 -5.09 -4.91
C ILE A 202 6.30 -6.39 -4.97
N PHE A 203 7.23 -6.56 -4.03
CA PHE A 203 7.95 -7.81 -3.83
C PHE A 203 7.21 -8.67 -2.80
N ILE A 204 6.95 -9.90 -3.16
CA ILE A 204 6.48 -10.93 -2.23
C ILE A 204 7.70 -11.65 -1.67
N ASN A 205 7.72 -11.86 -0.34
CA ASN A 205 8.85 -12.49 0.33
C ASN A 205 8.36 -13.45 1.43
N GLN A 206 9.12 -14.53 1.64
CA GLN A 206 8.83 -15.50 2.69
C GLN A 206 9.66 -15.19 3.94
N THR A 207 9.06 -15.42 5.12
CA THR A 207 9.79 -15.38 6.38
C THR A 207 10.52 -16.68 6.64
N ARG A 208 11.71 -16.56 7.20
CA ARG A 208 12.53 -17.69 7.69
C ARG A 208 12.93 -17.41 9.13
N GLU A 209 13.11 -18.41 9.92
CA GLU A 209 13.61 -18.29 11.29
C GLU A 209 15.13 -18.26 11.31
N LYS A 210 15.70 -17.35 12.06
CA LYS A 210 17.14 -17.33 12.36
C LYS A 210 17.42 -18.30 13.50
N ILE A 211 18.25 -19.30 13.24
CA ILE A 211 18.71 -20.23 14.25
C ILE A 211 19.58 -19.48 15.27
N GLY A 212 19.32 -19.70 16.57
CA GLY A 212 20.15 -19.17 17.67
C GLY A 212 19.72 -17.80 18.22
N VAL A 213 18.59 -17.24 17.81
CA VAL A 213 18.03 -16.01 18.41
C VAL A 213 17.20 -16.39 19.63
N MET A 214 17.74 -16.16 20.84
CA MET A 214 17.04 -16.47 22.11
C MET A 214 16.12 -15.33 22.58
N PHE A 215 16.29 -14.09 22.10
CA PHE A 215 15.51 -12.92 22.49
C PHE A 215 15.14 -12.06 21.26
N GLY A 216 13.92 -11.54 21.24
CA GLY A 216 13.39 -10.73 20.13
C GLY A 216 12.69 -11.54 19.04
N ASP A 217 12.35 -10.91 17.91
CA ASP A 217 11.71 -11.57 16.76
C ASP A 217 12.77 -12.32 15.94
N PRO A 218 12.77 -13.66 15.92
CA PRO A 218 13.74 -14.45 15.16
C PRO A 218 13.50 -14.41 13.67
N THR A 219 12.39 -13.82 13.21
CA THR A 219 11.99 -13.86 11.79
C THR A 219 12.87 -12.96 10.92
N THR A 220 13.30 -13.48 9.78
CA THR A 220 13.99 -12.73 8.74
C THR A 220 13.35 -13.03 7.38
N THR A 221 13.65 -12.23 6.36
CA THR A 221 13.18 -12.44 4.99
C THR A 221 14.34 -12.80 4.07
N SER A 222 14.07 -13.50 2.96
CA SER A 222 15.06 -13.87 1.93
C SER A 222 15.65 -12.64 1.24
N GLY A 223 16.82 -12.78 0.57
CA GLY A 223 17.44 -11.70 -0.21
C GLY A 223 18.24 -10.68 0.60
N GLY A 224 18.53 -10.95 1.87
CA GLY A 224 19.35 -10.08 2.73
C GLY A 224 18.62 -8.82 3.21
N ASN A 225 19.38 -7.76 3.48
CA ASN A 225 18.81 -6.53 4.06
C ASN A 225 18.45 -5.46 3.01
N ALA A 226 18.87 -5.59 1.76
CA ALA A 226 18.70 -4.56 0.76
C ALA A 226 17.22 -4.21 0.54
N LEU A 227 16.35 -5.20 0.35
CA LEU A 227 14.92 -4.96 0.17
C LEU A 227 14.30 -4.26 1.40
N LYS A 228 14.69 -4.67 2.61
CA LYS A 228 14.21 -4.03 3.85
C LYS A 228 14.56 -2.54 3.92
N PHE A 229 15.73 -2.14 3.41
CA PHE A 229 16.16 -0.74 3.39
C PHE A 229 15.48 0.06 2.30
N TYR A 230 15.39 -0.48 1.07
CA TYR A 230 14.85 0.21 -0.10
C TYR A 230 13.32 0.24 -0.14
N ALA A 231 12.63 -0.76 0.42
CA ALA A 231 11.18 -0.72 0.53
C ALA A 231 10.70 0.51 1.31
N THR A 232 9.77 1.25 0.72
CA THR A 232 9.09 2.39 1.34
C THR A 232 8.05 1.91 2.35
N GLN A 233 7.33 0.85 2.02
CA GLN A 233 6.33 0.21 2.88
C GLN A 233 6.65 -1.28 2.98
N ARG A 234 6.47 -1.84 4.19
CA ARG A 234 6.62 -3.27 4.47
C ARG A 234 5.42 -3.76 5.24
N VAL A 235 4.71 -4.70 4.67
CA VAL A 235 3.49 -5.30 5.24
C VAL A 235 3.77 -6.74 5.62
N ARG A 236 3.65 -7.06 6.90
CA ARG A 236 3.64 -8.43 7.36
C ARG A 236 2.24 -9.01 7.18
N VAL A 237 2.15 -10.10 6.46
CA VAL A 237 0.90 -10.80 6.16
C VAL A 237 0.92 -12.15 6.87
N ASN A 238 -0.07 -12.42 7.71
CA ASN A 238 -0.16 -13.65 8.50
C ASN A 238 -1.53 -14.31 8.27
N LYS A 239 -1.53 -15.63 8.19
CA LYS A 239 -2.78 -16.39 8.26
C LYS A 239 -3.27 -16.41 9.69
N LYS A 240 -4.55 -16.12 9.89
CA LYS A 240 -5.26 -16.23 11.16
C LYS A 240 -6.24 -17.41 11.13
N SER A 241 -7.51 -17.15 11.37
CA SER A 241 -8.57 -18.16 11.46
C SER A 241 -9.07 -18.57 10.08
N PRO A 242 -9.36 -19.85 9.84
CA PRO A 242 -10.08 -20.26 8.64
C PRO A 242 -11.54 -19.80 8.70
N ILE A 243 -12.08 -19.39 7.54
CA ILE A 243 -13.52 -19.13 7.37
C ILE A 243 -14.16 -20.44 6.93
N LYS A 244 -15.22 -20.84 7.62
CA LYS A 244 -15.96 -22.07 7.34
C LYS A 244 -17.39 -21.74 6.95
N ASP A 245 -17.94 -22.56 6.06
CA ASP A 245 -19.36 -22.55 5.73
C ASP A 245 -20.20 -23.28 6.81
N SER A 246 -21.50 -23.40 6.58
CA SER A 246 -22.46 -24.09 7.48
C SER A 246 -22.21 -25.61 7.62
N GLU A 247 -21.48 -26.19 6.66
CA GLU A 247 -21.12 -27.61 6.63
C GLU A 247 -19.75 -27.90 7.23
N GLY A 248 -19.01 -26.83 7.62
CA GLY A 248 -17.68 -26.90 8.22
C GLY A 248 -16.54 -26.91 7.20
N SER A 249 -16.82 -26.80 5.90
CA SER A 249 -15.83 -26.71 4.83
C SER A 249 -15.11 -25.36 4.87
N ILE A 250 -13.78 -25.36 4.63
CA ILE A 250 -13.00 -24.12 4.62
C ILE A 250 -13.22 -23.40 3.29
N ILE A 251 -13.85 -22.23 3.33
CA ILE A 251 -14.18 -21.39 2.17
C ILE A 251 -13.28 -20.14 2.06
N GLY A 252 -12.44 -19.91 3.03
CA GLY A 252 -11.55 -18.74 3.06
C GLY A 252 -10.68 -18.68 4.29
N THR A 253 -10.02 -17.56 4.47
CA THR A 253 -9.16 -17.32 5.64
C THR A 253 -9.21 -15.86 6.08
N GLU A 254 -9.08 -15.62 7.37
CA GLU A 254 -8.77 -14.31 7.91
C GLU A 254 -7.27 -14.03 7.71
N VAL A 255 -6.98 -12.93 7.04
CA VAL A 255 -5.61 -12.45 6.75
C VAL A 255 -5.27 -11.33 7.73
N GLY A 256 -4.29 -11.56 8.59
CA GLY A 256 -3.75 -10.54 9.50
C GLY A 256 -2.72 -9.68 8.80
N LEU A 257 -2.82 -8.38 8.98
CA LEU A 257 -1.99 -7.35 8.35
C LEU A 257 -1.29 -6.53 9.45
N LYS A 258 0.03 -6.35 9.35
CA LYS A 258 0.81 -5.48 10.23
C LYS A 258 1.78 -4.64 9.41
N ILE A 259 1.75 -3.34 9.61
CA ILE A 259 2.64 -2.41 8.92
C ILE A 259 3.94 -2.29 9.70
N GLU A 260 4.97 -3.02 9.26
CA GLU A 260 6.30 -3.03 9.90
C GLU A 260 7.14 -1.81 9.52
N LYS A 261 6.88 -1.21 8.36
CA LYS A 261 7.56 -0.01 7.89
C LYS A 261 6.63 0.80 7.00
N ASN A 262 6.56 2.09 7.22
CA ASN A 262 5.91 3.04 6.32
C ASN A 262 6.68 4.36 6.35
N LYS A 263 7.31 4.73 5.22
CA LYS A 263 7.98 6.02 5.03
C LYS A 263 7.06 7.06 4.37
N ALA A 264 5.88 6.62 3.91
CA ALA A 264 4.91 7.45 3.19
C ALA A 264 3.78 7.94 4.10
N ALA A 265 3.51 7.21 5.20
CA ALA A 265 2.48 7.53 6.20
C ALA A 265 2.89 6.94 7.58
N MET A 266 1.96 6.93 8.54
CA MET A 266 2.21 6.41 9.88
C MET A 266 2.53 4.91 9.86
N PRO A 267 3.62 4.45 10.49
CA PRO A 267 3.94 3.03 10.64
C PRO A 267 3.16 2.39 11.81
N GLY A 268 3.20 1.05 11.92
CA GLY A 268 2.78 0.31 13.10
C GLY A 268 1.30 -0.09 13.16
N GLY A 269 0.50 0.22 12.13
CA GLY A 269 -0.90 -0.20 12.07
C GLY A 269 -1.06 -1.73 12.02
N ILE A 270 -2.09 -2.25 12.70
CA ILE A 270 -2.47 -3.67 12.71
C ILE A 270 -3.95 -3.79 12.40
N GLY A 271 -4.31 -4.74 11.55
CA GLY A 271 -5.69 -5.06 11.20
C GLY A 271 -5.81 -6.46 10.62
N SER A 272 -7.01 -6.80 10.19
CA SER A 272 -7.25 -8.03 9.44
C SER A 272 -8.40 -7.87 8.46
N THR A 273 -8.37 -8.67 7.41
CA THR A 273 -9.42 -8.76 6.40
C THR A 273 -9.80 -10.21 6.16
N LEU A 274 -10.96 -10.45 5.57
CA LEU A 274 -11.44 -11.77 5.22
C LEU A 274 -11.23 -12.01 3.72
N LEU A 275 -10.51 -13.08 3.39
CA LEU A 275 -10.26 -13.52 2.03
C LEU A 275 -11.04 -14.82 1.77
N SER A 276 -12.05 -14.73 0.92
CA SER A 276 -12.77 -15.88 0.39
C SER A 276 -12.07 -16.44 -0.84
N TYR A 277 -12.02 -17.76 -0.96
CA TYR A 277 -11.40 -18.42 -2.13
C TYR A 277 -12.26 -18.34 -3.40
N SER A 278 -13.56 -18.06 -3.26
CA SER A 278 -14.50 -17.96 -4.39
C SER A 278 -14.88 -16.54 -4.77
N SER A 279 -14.76 -15.56 -3.85
CA SER A 279 -15.24 -14.20 -4.07
C SER A 279 -14.20 -13.10 -3.76
N GLY A 280 -12.97 -13.48 -3.38
CA GLY A 280 -11.93 -12.53 -3.04
C GLY A 280 -12.12 -11.87 -1.66
N ILE A 281 -11.86 -10.58 -1.53
CA ILE A 281 -11.98 -9.84 -0.28
C ILE A 281 -13.45 -9.60 0.09
N ASP A 282 -13.80 -9.81 1.35
CA ASP A 282 -15.11 -9.45 1.93
C ASP A 282 -15.20 -7.93 2.15
N THR A 283 -15.49 -7.20 1.07
CA THR A 283 -15.61 -5.73 1.11
C THR A 283 -16.72 -5.26 2.05
N VAL A 284 -17.81 -6.02 2.17
CA VAL A 284 -18.91 -5.71 3.10
C VAL A 284 -18.44 -5.83 4.54
N GLY A 285 -17.68 -6.88 4.85
CA GLY A 285 -17.07 -7.06 6.16
C GLY A 285 -16.07 -5.96 6.49
N GLU A 286 -15.26 -5.51 5.53
CA GLU A 286 -14.34 -4.40 5.73
C GLU A 286 -15.08 -3.08 6.00
N VAL A 287 -16.11 -2.74 5.23
CA VAL A 287 -16.94 -1.55 5.46
C VAL A 287 -17.62 -1.60 6.83
N TYR A 288 -18.13 -2.77 7.23
CA TYR A 288 -18.70 -2.94 8.55
C TYR A 288 -17.68 -2.71 9.67
N LEU A 289 -16.53 -3.37 9.58
CA LEU A 289 -15.47 -3.27 10.60
C LEU A 289 -14.94 -1.84 10.73
N LEU A 290 -14.62 -1.19 9.61
CA LEU A 290 -14.15 0.19 9.62
C LEU A 290 -15.26 1.16 10.02
N GLY A 291 -16.49 0.92 9.62
CA GLY A 291 -17.66 1.69 10.04
C GLY A 291 -17.83 1.69 11.55
N VAL A 292 -17.68 0.55 12.21
CA VAL A 292 -17.68 0.43 13.67
C VAL A 292 -16.47 1.14 14.28
N GLN A 293 -15.28 0.90 13.74
CA GLN A 293 -14.04 1.49 14.23
C GLN A 293 -14.04 3.03 14.17
N PHE A 294 -14.62 3.61 13.13
CA PHE A 294 -14.68 5.07 12.93
C PHE A 294 -15.95 5.71 13.50
N GLY A 295 -16.85 4.91 14.09
CA GLY A 295 -18.08 5.42 14.68
C GLY A 295 -19.15 5.80 13.65
N VAL A 296 -18.97 5.45 12.38
CA VAL A 296 -20.02 5.54 11.33
C VAL A 296 -21.13 4.57 11.65
N ILE A 297 -20.78 3.33 12.03
CA ILE A 297 -21.74 2.34 12.51
C ILE A 297 -21.70 2.32 14.02
N GLY A 298 -22.82 2.68 14.64
CA GLY A 298 -23.05 2.63 16.08
C GLY A 298 -24.15 1.66 16.44
N LYS A 299 -24.29 1.36 17.75
CA LYS A 299 -25.39 0.54 18.26
C LYS A 299 -26.07 1.19 19.45
N ASN A 300 -27.38 1.00 19.57
CA ASN A 300 -28.16 1.31 20.75
C ASN A 300 -28.94 0.04 21.16
N GLY A 301 -28.59 -0.52 22.32
CA GLY A 301 -29.01 -1.88 22.67
C GLY A 301 -28.52 -2.90 21.62
N ASN A 302 -29.44 -3.60 20.99
CA ASN A 302 -29.15 -4.59 19.94
C ASN A 302 -29.35 -4.06 18.51
N THR A 303 -29.78 -2.79 18.36
CA THR A 303 -30.06 -2.18 17.07
C THR A 303 -28.84 -1.40 16.59
N PHE A 304 -28.43 -1.62 15.33
CA PHE A 304 -27.33 -0.94 14.65
C PHE A 304 -27.85 0.20 13.79
N PHE A 305 -27.14 1.32 13.79
CA PHE A 305 -27.41 2.53 13.04
C PHE A 305 -26.16 2.99 12.30
N ALA A 306 -26.34 3.53 11.10
CA ALA A 306 -25.27 4.27 10.41
C ALA A 306 -25.50 5.78 10.57
N LYS A 307 -24.46 6.52 10.96
CA LYS A 307 -24.42 7.98 10.96
C LYS A 307 -24.01 8.45 9.58
N VAL A 308 -24.98 8.86 8.77
CA VAL A 308 -24.79 9.25 7.36
C VAL A 308 -25.72 10.40 7.00
N ASN A 309 -25.29 11.28 6.09
CA ASN A 309 -26.15 12.32 5.54
C ASN A 309 -26.82 11.80 4.27
N LEU A 310 -28.14 11.57 4.30
CA LEU A 310 -28.91 11.07 3.18
C LEU A 310 -29.69 12.17 2.47
N THR A 311 -29.56 12.24 1.16
CA THR A 311 -30.46 13.03 0.32
C THR A 311 -31.85 12.35 0.24
N LYS A 312 -32.89 13.12 -0.10
CA LYS A 312 -34.25 12.52 -0.30
C LYS A 312 -34.27 11.46 -1.39
N GLU A 313 -33.44 11.61 -2.42
CA GLU A 313 -33.30 10.62 -3.48
C GLU A 313 -32.70 9.31 -2.97
N GLN A 314 -31.64 9.37 -2.16
CA GLN A 314 -31.05 8.19 -1.52
C GLN A 314 -32.02 7.51 -0.56
N GLN A 315 -32.75 8.28 0.26
CA GLN A 315 -33.79 7.74 1.15
C GLN A 315 -34.87 6.96 0.38
N ALA A 316 -35.26 7.44 -0.81
CA ALA A 316 -36.25 6.78 -1.66
C ALA A 316 -35.74 5.46 -2.28
N LYS A 317 -34.43 5.33 -2.49
CA LYS A 317 -33.79 4.11 -3.05
C LYS A 317 -33.57 3.02 -2.00
N ILE A 318 -33.43 3.39 -0.71
CA ILE A 318 -33.20 2.43 0.37
C ILE A 318 -34.49 1.70 0.74
N LYS A 319 -34.47 0.38 0.67
CA LYS A 319 -35.63 -0.45 1.05
C LYS A 319 -35.93 -0.33 2.55
N ASN A 320 -37.19 -0.02 2.88
CA ASN A 320 -37.65 0.15 4.26
C ASN A 320 -36.79 1.16 5.04
N CYS A 321 -36.48 2.29 4.41
CA CYS A 321 -35.65 3.34 4.98
C CYS A 321 -36.28 3.86 6.29
N GLN A 322 -35.53 3.73 7.38
CA GLN A 322 -35.84 4.34 8.68
C GLN A 322 -34.69 5.30 9.00
N TYR A 323 -34.82 6.52 8.53
CA TYR A 323 -33.83 7.58 8.69
C TYR A 323 -34.39 8.70 9.54
N ASP A 324 -33.61 9.11 10.54
CA ASP A 324 -33.91 10.24 11.40
C ASP A 324 -33.07 11.43 10.96
N GLU A 325 -33.72 12.44 10.37
CA GLU A 325 -33.08 13.66 9.86
C GLU A 325 -32.48 14.51 10.98
N SER A 326 -33.00 14.42 12.21
CA SER A 326 -32.50 15.22 13.35
C SER A 326 -31.19 14.69 13.91
N THR A 327 -30.97 13.41 13.86
CA THR A 327 -29.77 12.72 14.37
C THR A 327 -28.84 12.21 13.27
N HIS A 328 -29.25 12.33 12.00
CA HIS A 328 -28.56 11.77 10.84
C HIS A 328 -28.28 10.25 10.98
N GLN A 329 -29.25 9.52 11.54
CA GLN A 329 -29.13 8.10 11.79
C GLN A 329 -30.04 7.27 10.85
N LEU A 330 -29.40 6.40 10.06
CA LEU A 330 -30.07 5.37 9.28
C LEU A 330 -30.09 4.07 10.09
N LYS A 331 -31.26 3.54 10.40
CA LYS A 331 -31.39 2.24 11.04
C LYS A 331 -30.98 1.13 10.08
N LEU A 332 -30.00 0.33 10.47
CA LEU A 332 -29.50 -0.79 9.68
C LEU A 332 -30.30 -2.06 10.01
N ALA A 333 -30.06 -2.65 11.17
CA ALA A 333 -30.75 -3.88 11.58
C ALA A 333 -30.63 -4.13 13.11
N VAL A 334 -31.30 -5.17 13.58
CA VAL A 334 -31.14 -5.70 14.94
C VAL A 334 -30.17 -6.89 14.89
N GLY A 335 -29.02 -6.76 15.55
CA GLY A 335 -27.93 -7.75 15.57
C GLY A 335 -26.92 -7.58 14.44
N GLU A 336 -25.68 -7.98 14.71
CA GLU A 336 -24.55 -7.82 13.79
C GLU A 336 -24.76 -8.56 12.46
N GLY A 337 -25.14 -9.84 12.52
CA GLY A 337 -25.32 -10.66 11.32
C GLY A 337 -26.31 -10.04 10.34
N ARG A 338 -27.49 -9.59 10.83
CA ARG A 338 -28.48 -8.91 9.99
C ARG A 338 -28.01 -7.55 9.47
N THR A 339 -27.15 -6.86 10.22
CA THR A 339 -26.55 -5.60 9.76
C THR A 339 -25.62 -5.84 8.59
N ARG A 340 -24.79 -6.88 8.66
CA ARG A 340 -23.91 -7.28 7.54
C ARG A 340 -24.72 -7.76 6.34
N THR A 341 -25.79 -8.55 6.57
CA THR A 341 -26.72 -8.95 5.50
C THR A 341 -27.35 -7.73 4.82
N LYS A 342 -27.82 -6.73 5.59
CA LYS A 342 -28.38 -5.51 4.99
C LYS A 342 -27.37 -4.73 4.17
N LEU A 343 -26.12 -4.64 4.62
CA LEU A 343 -25.04 -4.03 3.84
C LEU A 343 -24.72 -4.81 2.55
N ALA A 344 -24.87 -6.14 2.58
CA ALA A 344 -24.63 -6.98 1.40
C ALA A 344 -25.76 -6.91 0.37
N GLU A 345 -27.03 -6.85 0.82
CA GLU A 345 -28.21 -6.94 -0.03
C GLU A 345 -28.74 -5.59 -0.52
N ASP A 346 -28.44 -4.50 0.18
CA ASP A 346 -28.90 -3.16 -0.15
C ASP A 346 -27.69 -2.30 -0.61
N SER A 347 -27.52 -2.23 -1.93
CA SER A 347 -26.39 -1.52 -2.54
C SER A 347 -26.36 -0.02 -2.20
N GLU A 348 -27.53 0.61 -1.99
CA GLU A 348 -27.57 2.03 -1.60
C GLU A 348 -27.09 2.21 -0.16
N VAL A 349 -27.51 1.33 0.76
CA VAL A 349 -27.01 1.33 2.15
C VAL A 349 -25.51 1.10 2.17
N PHE A 350 -25.01 0.13 1.40
CA PHE A 350 -23.58 -0.14 1.29
C PHE A 350 -22.83 1.10 0.78
N ASN A 351 -23.31 1.71 -0.29
CA ASN A 351 -22.66 2.88 -0.90
C ASN A 351 -22.57 4.06 0.07
N VAL A 352 -23.66 4.42 0.74
CA VAL A 352 -23.66 5.58 1.65
C VAL A 352 -22.79 5.34 2.88
N VAL A 353 -22.79 4.12 3.43
CA VAL A 353 -21.91 3.77 4.56
C VAL A 353 -20.45 3.72 4.13
N SER A 354 -20.16 3.13 2.98
CA SER A 354 -18.81 3.05 2.42
C SER A 354 -18.24 4.44 2.12
N GLN A 355 -19.04 5.33 1.51
CA GLN A 355 -18.63 6.71 1.23
C GLN A 355 -18.29 7.47 2.52
N GLU A 356 -19.09 7.32 3.57
CA GLU A 356 -18.84 7.98 4.84
C GLU A 356 -17.59 7.42 5.54
N VAL A 357 -17.37 6.11 5.49
CA VAL A 357 -16.13 5.48 5.97
C VAL A 357 -14.91 6.04 5.23
N MET A 358 -14.99 6.15 3.90
CA MET A 358 -13.91 6.69 3.07
C MET A 358 -13.64 8.17 3.36
N ARG A 359 -14.70 8.98 3.53
CA ARG A 359 -14.60 10.41 3.89
C ARG A 359 -13.82 10.59 5.20
N ILE A 360 -14.17 9.81 6.24
CA ILE A 360 -13.46 9.89 7.54
C ILE A 360 -12.01 9.43 7.41
N LEU A 361 -11.74 8.45 6.55
CA LEU A 361 -10.39 7.99 6.24
C LEU A 361 -9.55 9.13 5.64
N GLU A 362 -10.09 9.82 4.64
CA GLU A 362 -9.44 10.97 3.98
C GLU A 362 -9.19 12.11 4.98
N GLU A 363 -10.16 12.45 5.83
CA GLU A 363 -10.01 13.46 6.87
C GLU A 363 -8.89 13.11 7.85
N LYS A 364 -8.82 11.85 8.32
CA LYS A 364 -7.73 11.40 9.21
C LYS A 364 -6.35 11.48 8.54
N GLN A 365 -6.27 11.22 7.24
CA GLN A 365 -5.03 11.38 6.48
C GLN A 365 -4.61 12.86 6.36
N GLU A 366 -5.57 13.74 6.12
CA GLU A 366 -5.33 15.19 6.07
C GLU A 366 -4.90 15.76 7.44
N GLU A 367 -5.57 15.33 8.51
CA GLU A 367 -5.18 15.72 9.89
C GLU A 367 -3.76 15.25 10.22
N PHE A 368 -3.37 14.06 9.80
CA PHE A 368 -2.01 13.56 9.99
C PHE A 368 -0.99 14.43 9.24
N LYS A 369 -1.26 14.76 7.97
CA LYS A 369 -0.42 15.67 7.17
C LYS A 369 -0.32 17.07 7.80
N ALA A 370 -1.41 17.56 8.37
CA ALA A 370 -1.44 18.87 9.03
C ALA A 370 -0.65 18.89 10.36
N LYS A 371 -0.76 17.83 11.17
CA LYS A 371 0.00 17.69 12.43
C LYS A 371 1.51 17.59 12.18
N ASP A 372 1.93 16.93 11.12
CA ASP A 372 3.34 16.85 10.74
C ASP A 372 3.90 18.25 10.40
N LYS A 373 3.12 19.09 9.73
CA LYS A 373 3.47 20.49 9.46
C LYS A 373 3.58 21.34 10.72
N SER A 374 2.70 21.15 11.70
CA SER A 374 2.70 21.93 12.96
C SER A 374 3.87 21.59 13.88
N VAL A 375 4.34 20.33 13.88
CA VAL A 375 5.53 19.90 14.63
C VAL A 375 6.81 20.48 14.04
N VAL A 376 6.84 20.74 12.74
CA VAL A 376 7.98 21.41 12.08
C VAL A 376 8.02 22.90 12.47
N GLN A 377 6.88 23.60 12.50
CA GLN A 377 6.83 25.02 12.91
C GLN A 377 7.26 25.24 14.36
N LEU A 378 6.87 24.35 15.29
CA LEU A 378 7.26 24.46 16.71
C LEU A 378 8.79 24.24 16.97
N LYS A 379 9.54 23.75 15.99
CA LYS A 379 11.01 23.63 16.06
C LYS A 379 11.75 24.83 15.47
N GLU A 380 11.08 25.64 14.68
CA GLU A 380 11.67 26.88 14.12
C GLU A 380 11.54 28.06 15.09
N ASP A 381 10.61 27.98 16.06
CA ASP A 381 10.39 29.02 17.09
C ASP A 381 11.17 28.77 18.40
N LYS A 382 12.08 27.79 18.44
CA LYS A 382 13.05 27.53 19.51
C LYS A 382 14.48 27.68 19.05
#